data_b337afa7ff4ef6203a8e4fc80196c2b8
#
_entry.id   b337afa7ff4ef6203a8e4fc80196c2b8
#
_cell.length_a   1.000
_cell.length_b   1.000
_cell.length_c   1.000
_cell.angle_alpha   90.00
_cell.angle_beta   90.00
_cell.angle_gamma   90.00
#
_symmetry.space_group_name_H-M   'P 1'
#
loop_
_entity.id
_entity.type
_entity.pdbx_description
1 polymer ?
#
loop_
_entity_poly.entity_id
_entity_poly.type
_entity_poly.pdbx_seq_one_letter_code
_entity_poly.pdbx_strand_id
1 'polypeptide(L)'
;MEVENAVIPTAAQMEGFLSPDAGEPIFMVNLLKFRERAEYEDGRDSELTGREAYQIYATGVASVIREVGGQLCFGADVTRLMLGAVEELWDEVAIAMYPSRKAMLQMIQMSEYAEISVHRSAGLAGQLNIETINASGQWLRESAE
;
A
#
# COMPACT_ATOMS: atom_id res chain seq x y z
N MET A 1 -0.94 -18.14 14.59
CA MET A 1 -1.03 -16.69 14.30
C MET A 1 -2.12 -16.49 13.27
N GLU A 2 -3.14 -15.75 13.63
CA GLU A 2 -4.25 -15.47 12.74
C GLU A 2 -4.00 -14.20 11.93
N VAL A 3 -4.43 -14.21 10.68
CA VAL A 3 -4.28 -13.09 9.76
C VAL A 3 -5.65 -12.71 9.20
N GLU A 4 -5.95 -11.43 9.23
CA GLU A 4 -7.19 -10.89 8.67
C GLU A 4 -6.85 -9.77 7.69
N ASN A 5 -7.19 -9.98 6.43
CA ASN A 5 -6.98 -8.97 5.39
C ASN A 5 -8.08 -7.91 5.44
N ALA A 6 -7.73 -6.69 5.07
CA ALA A 6 -8.68 -5.58 5.00
C ALA A 6 -8.31 -4.63 3.86
N VAL A 7 -9.20 -3.72 3.53
CA VAL A 7 -8.95 -2.70 2.50
C VAL A 7 -8.90 -1.31 3.11
N ILE A 8 -9.50 -1.14 4.28
CA ILE A 8 -9.47 0.11 5.04
C ILE A 8 -9.08 -0.19 6.49
N PRO A 9 -8.43 0.75 7.19
CA PRO A 9 -8.06 0.54 8.59
C PRO A 9 -9.27 0.59 9.50
N THR A 10 -9.16 -0.08 10.66
CA THR A 10 -10.13 0.07 11.74
C THR A 10 -9.94 1.42 12.43
N ALA A 11 -10.94 1.85 13.22
CA ALA A 11 -10.83 3.07 14.00
C ALA A 11 -9.64 3.01 14.97
N ALA A 12 -9.41 1.85 15.60
CA ALA A 12 -8.29 1.65 16.53
C ALA A 12 -6.94 1.75 15.82
N GLN A 13 -6.82 1.19 14.62
CA GLN A 13 -5.61 1.28 13.82
C GLN A 13 -5.32 2.73 13.40
N MET A 14 -6.34 3.45 12.98
CA MET A 14 -6.19 4.86 12.59
C MET A 14 -5.80 5.72 13.80
N GLU A 15 -6.42 5.49 14.96
CA GLU A 15 -6.08 6.18 16.20
C GLU A 15 -4.62 5.95 16.59
N GLY A 16 -4.14 4.71 16.49
CA GLY A 16 -2.75 4.38 16.77
C GLY A 16 -1.78 5.05 15.80
N PHE A 17 -2.14 5.12 14.53
CA PHE A 17 -1.32 5.77 13.50
C PHE A 17 -1.29 7.30 13.65
N LEU A 18 -2.34 7.89 14.22
CA LEU A 18 -2.41 9.32 14.52
C LEU A 18 -1.64 9.70 15.79
N SER A 19 -1.23 8.71 16.59
CA SER A 19 -0.45 8.96 17.81
C SER A 19 0.91 9.55 17.47
N PRO A 20 1.50 10.37 18.36
CA PRO A 20 2.83 10.91 18.15
C PRO A 20 3.86 9.83 17.91
N ASP A 21 4.72 10.04 16.92
CA ASP A 21 5.87 9.18 16.62
C ASP A 21 7.16 10.00 16.80
N ALA A 22 8.31 9.38 16.51
CA ALA A 22 9.60 10.05 16.62
C ALA A 22 9.89 10.97 15.41
N GLY A 23 8.96 11.09 14.46
CA GLY A 23 9.15 11.89 13.25
C GLY A 23 10.15 11.29 12.27
N GLU A 24 10.44 10.01 12.41
CA GLU A 24 11.39 9.30 11.55
C GLU A 24 10.72 8.69 10.32
N PRO A 25 11.51 8.38 9.27
CA PRO A 25 10.94 7.73 8.08
C PRO A 25 10.31 6.39 8.42
N ILE A 26 9.18 6.12 7.77
CA ILE A 26 8.50 4.85 7.86
C ILE A 26 8.53 4.15 6.50
N PHE A 27 8.65 2.83 6.53
CA PHE A 27 8.64 1.99 5.33
C PHE A 27 7.44 1.06 5.46
N MET A 28 6.41 1.36 4.69
CA MET A 28 5.15 0.62 4.74
C MET A 28 5.24 -0.60 3.84
N VAL A 29 5.19 -1.77 4.47
CA VAL A 29 5.19 -3.05 3.76
C VAL A 29 3.75 -3.40 3.43
N ASN A 30 3.48 -3.56 2.15
CA ASN A 30 2.15 -3.89 1.65
C ASN A 30 2.16 -5.31 1.12
N LEU A 31 1.28 -6.14 1.65
CA LEU A 31 0.98 -7.46 1.13
C LEU A 31 -0.39 -7.36 0.47
N LEU A 32 -0.45 -7.58 -0.83
CA LEU A 32 -1.62 -7.25 -1.64
C LEU A 32 -2.27 -8.49 -2.22
N LYS A 33 -3.59 -8.58 -2.07
CA LYS A 33 -4.41 -9.62 -2.70
C LYS A 33 -5.37 -8.94 -3.66
N PHE A 34 -5.32 -9.31 -4.95
CA PHE A 34 -6.16 -8.70 -5.97
C PHE A 34 -7.45 -9.48 -6.18
N ARG A 35 -8.51 -8.74 -6.52
CA ARG A 35 -9.74 -9.35 -7.03
C ARG A 35 -9.45 -9.96 -8.40
N GLU A 36 -10.17 -10.99 -8.75
CA GLU A 36 -10.09 -11.55 -10.11
C GLU A 36 -10.54 -10.52 -11.14
N ARG A 37 -11.63 -9.81 -10.84
CA ARG A 37 -12.17 -8.74 -11.67
C ARG A 37 -12.39 -7.50 -10.79
N ALA A 38 -12.00 -6.33 -11.30
CA ALA A 38 -12.17 -5.07 -10.58
C ALA A 38 -13.67 -4.78 -10.34
N GLU A 39 -13.95 -4.27 -9.14
CA GLU A 39 -15.30 -3.87 -8.73
C GLU A 39 -15.26 -2.44 -8.21
N TYR A 40 -15.84 -1.51 -8.96
CA TYR A 40 -15.87 -0.10 -8.59
C TYR A 40 -17.12 0.22 -7.78
N GLU A 41 -16.95 0.98 -6.71
CA GLU A 41 -18.05 1.38 -5.81
C GLU A 41 -19.10 2.23 -6.50
N ASP A 42 -18.71 3.01 -7.52
CA ASP A 42 -19.65 3.84 -8.26
C ASP A 42 -20.49 3.03 -9.26
N GLY A 43 -20.29 1.72 -9.31
CA GLY A 43 -21.08 0.83 -10.16
C GLY A 43 -20.68 0.84 -11.63
N ARG A 44 -19.60 1.54 -12.00
CA ARG A 44 -19.16 1.53 -13.40
C ARG A 44 -18.82 0.11 -13.85
N ASP A 45 -19.18 -0.21 -15.08
CA ASP A 45 -18.81 -1.48 -15.69
C ASP A 45 -17.35 -1.41 -16.10
N SER A 46 -16.59 -2.46 -15.79
CA SER A 46 -15.17 -2.51 -16.09
C SER A 46 -14.78 -3.93 -16.49
N GLU A 47 -13.95 -4.03 -17.53
CA GLU A 47 -13.38 -5.28 -17.98
C GLU A 47 -12.00 -5.54 -17.37
N LEU A 48 -11.51 -4.61 -16.53
CA LEU A 48 -10.21 -4.72 -15.90
C LEU A 48 -10.18 -5.86 -14.88
N THR A 49 -9.04 -6.53 -14.79
CA THR A 49 -8.76 -7.41 -13.65
C THR A 49 -8.50 -6.54 -12.41
N GLY A 50 -8.56 -7.15 -11.24
CA GLY A 50 -8.19 -6.45 -10.01
C GLY A 50 -6.75 -5.94 -10.06
N ARG A 51 -5.83 -6.75 -10.59
CA ARG A 51 -4.43 -6.36 -10.76
C ARG A 51 -4.28 -5.15 -11.69
N GLU A 52 -5.01 -5.13 -12.79
CA GLU A 52 -4.96 -4.02 -13.74
C GLU A 52 -5.49 -2.72 -13.12
N ALA A 53 -6.59 -2.79 -12.37
CA ALA A 53 -7.12 -1.63 -11.68
C ALA A 53 -6.11 -1.11 -10.63
N TYR A 54 -5.54 -2.00 -9.84
CA TYR A 54 -4.52 -1.63 -8.86
C TYR A 54 -3.29 -1.01 -9.52
N GLN A 55 -2.92 -1.47 -10.73
CA GLN A 55 -1.78 -0.92 -11.46
C GLN A 55 -2.01 0.56 -11.85
N ILE A 56 -3.25 0.93 -12.15
CA ILE A 56 -3.60 2.34 -12.40
C ILE A 56 -3.33 3.16 -11.13
N TYR A 57 -3.76 2.64 -9.97
CA TYR A 57 -3.47 3.27 -8.68
C TYR A 57 -1.96 3.39 -8.45
N ALA A 58 -1.22 2.29 -8.62
CA ALA A 58 0.22 2.26 -8.37
C ALA A 58 0.98 3.28 -9.23
N THR A 59 0.61 3.41 -10.49
CA THR A 59 1.20 4.40 -11.39
C THR A 59 0.92 5.82 -10.92
N GLY A 60 -0.32 6.10 -10.53
CA GLY A 60 -0.72 7.44 -10.07
C GLY A 60 -0.14 7.80 -8.72
N VAL A 61 -0.11 6.86 -7.77
CA VAL A 61 0.35 7.13 -6.41
C VAL A 61 1.85 7.41 -6.35
N ALA A 62 2.62 6.93 -7.32
CA ALA A 62 4.07 7.17 -7.35
C ALA A 62 4.42 8.66 -7.34
N SER A 63 3.69 9.48 -8.10
CA SER A 63 3.91 10.94 -8.11
C SER A 63 3.37 11.61 -6.87
N VAL A 64 2.24 11.15 -6.35
CA VAL A 64 1.61 11.71 -5.14
C VAL A 64 2.50 11.47 -3.91
N ILE A 65 3.08 10.28 -3.80
CA ILE A 65 4.03 9.95 -2.74
C ILE A 65 5.23 10.89 -2.77
N ARG A 66 5.76 11.19 -3.96
CA ARG A 66 6.91 12.10 -4.10
C ARG A 66 6.58 13.52 -3.63
N GLU A 67 5.36 13.98 -3.83
CA GLU A 67 4.95 15.30 -3.38
C GLU A 67 5.03 15.49 -1.87
N VAL A 68 4.91 14.41 -1.09
CA VAL A 68 5.05 14.47 0.37
C VAL A 68 6.44 14.00 0.83
N GLY A 69 7.39 13.87 -0.10
CA GLY A 69 8.79 13.53 0.22
C GLY A 69 9.07 12.04 0.33
N GLY A 70 8.13 11.18 -0.07
CA GLY A 70 8.30 9.75 -0.05
C GLY A 70 8.70 9.18 -1.40
N GLN A 71 8.76 7.86 -1.47
CA GLN A 71 9.03 7.15 -2.72
C GLN A 71 8.60 5.69 -2.64
N LEU A 72 8.35 5.10 -3.80
CA LEU A 72 8.17 3.65 -3.91
C LEU A 72 9.55 3.01 -3.92
N CYS A 73 9.79 2.07 -3.00
CA CYS A 73 11.11 1.46 -2.81
C CYS A 73 11.25 0.09 -3.48
N PHE A 74 10.16 -0.67 -3.53
CA PHE A 74 10.22 -2.05 -3.98
C PHE A 74 8.81 -2.52 -4.39
N GLY A 75 8.75 -3.34 -5.43
CA GLY A 75 7.53 -4.04 -5.81
C GLY A 75 7.90 -5.34 -6.49
N ALA A 76 7.19 -6.42 -6.14
CA ALA A 76 7.47 -7.73 -6.72
C ALA A 76 6.26 -8.64 -6.61
N ASP A 77 6.14 -9.53 -7.59
CA ASP A 77 5.09 -10.55 -7.59
C ASP A 77 5.44 -11.67 -6.64
N VAL A 78 4.47 -12.08 -5.84
CA VAL A 78 4.59 -13.25 -4.97
C VAL A 78 4.40 -14.50 -5.83
N THR A 79 5.32 -15.46 -5.73
CA THR A 79 5.26 -16.66 -6.53
C THR A 79 4.95 -17.91 -5.71
N ARG A 80 5.40 -17.98 -4.46
CA ARG A 80 5.18 -19.14 -3.63
C ARG A 80 5.58 -18.90 -2.18
N LEU A 81 4.97 -19.66 -1.29
CA LEU A 81 5.33 -19.70 0.12
C LEU A 81 6.38 -20.79 0.34
N MET A 82 7.59 -20.42 0.71
CA MET A 82 8.66 -21.37 0.96
C MET A 82 8.57 -21.99 2.35
N LEU A 83 8.15 -21.22 3.34
CA LEU A 83 8.03 -21.62 4.74
C LEU A 83 6.73 -21.09 5.33
N GLY A 84 6.17 -21.83 6.24
CA GLY A 84 4.96 -21.44 6.94
C GLY A 84 3.69 -21.83 6.22
N ALA A 85 2.57 -21.32 6.71
CA ALA A 85 1.27 -21.57 6.13
C ALA A 85 0.39 -20.34 6.27
N VAL A 86 -0.41 -20.10 5.27
CA VAL A 86 -1.40 -19.03 5.25
C VAL A 86 -2.61 -19.58 4.47
N GLU A 87 -3.80 -19.15 4.84
CA GLU A 87 -5.02 -19.65 4.21
C GLU A 87 -5.05 -19.33 2.71
N GLU A 88 -4.65 -18.12 2.35
CA GLU A 88 -4.59 -17.69 0.96
C GLU A 88 -3.39 -16.77 0.78
N LEU A 89 -2.53 -17.10 -0.19
CA LEU A 89 -1.30 -16.36 -0.41
C LEU A 89 -1.58 -15.01 -1.11
N TRP A 90 -0.85 -13.98 -0.72
CA TRP A 90 -0.91 -12.69 -1.39
C TRP A 90 -0.31 -12.76 -2.79
N ASP A 91 -0.66 -11.77 -3.62
CA ASP A 91 -0.24 -11.72 -5.02
C ASP A 91 0.98 -10.84 -5.25
N GLU A 92 1.16 -9.80 -4.44
CA GLU A 92 2.23 -8.82 -4.64
C GLU A 92 2.71 -8.26 -3.30
N VAL A 93 3.99 -7.95 -3.23
CA VAL A 93 4.61 -7.20 -2.13
C VAL A 93 5.05 -5.85 -2.69
N ALA A 94 4.73 -4.77 -1.99
CA ALA A 94 5.19 -3.43 -2.34
C ALA A 94 5.63 -2.69 -1.08
N ILE A 95 6.71 -1.93 -1.18
CA ILE A 95 7.21 -1.15 -0.05
C ILE A 95 7.28 0.32 -0.47
N ALA A 96 6.64 1.17 0.33
CA ALA A 96 6.64 2.62 0.12
C ALA A 96 7.22 3.31 1.34
N MET A 97 8.10 4.28 1.12
CA MET A 97 8.69 5.11 2.18
C MET A 97 7.96 6.44 2.27
N TYR A 98 7.73 6.88 3.49
CA TYR A 98 7.27 8.24 3.81
C TYR A 98 8.21 8.83 4.85
N PRO A 99 8.50 10.16 4.79
CA PRO A 99 9.37 10.80 5.80
C PRO A 99 8.83 10.68 7.22
N SER A 100 7.52 10.52 7.39
CA SER A 100 6.85 10.40 8.68
C SER A 100 5.42 9.89 8.48
N ARG A 101 4.77 9.48 9.56
CA ARG A 101 3.33 9.19 9.54
C ARG A 101 2.53 10.39 9.05
N LYS A 102 2.92 11.59 9.50
CA LYS A 102 2.26 12.84 9.11
C LYS A 102 2.26 13.04 7.60
N ALA A 103 3.40 12.77 6.94
CA ALA A 103 3.52 12.88 5.48
C ALA A 103 2.55 11.95 4.76
N MET A 104 2.44 10.70 5.23
CA MET A 104 1.49 9.75 4.67
C MET A 104 0.05 10.22 4.84
N LEU A 105 -0.30 10.74 6.02
CA LEU A 105 -1.64 11.26 6.28
C LEU A 105 -1.95 12.49 5.41
N GLN A 106 -0.97 13.36 5.16
CA GLN A 106 -1.11 14.49 4.24
C GLN A 106 -1.43 14.00 2.83
N MET A 107 -0.74 12.97 2.36
CA MET A 107 -0.97 12.38 1.04
C MET A 107 -2.41 11.86 0.91
N ILE A 108 -2.87 11.13 1.91
CA ILE A 108 -4.21 10.53 1.89
C ILE A 108 -5.31 11.60 1.79
N GLN A 109 -5.05 12.81 2.28
CA GLN A 109 -5.99 13.93 2.26
C GLN A 109 -5.94 14.75 0.97
N MET A 110 -4.99 14.47 0.07
CA MET A 110 -4.88 15.21 -1.20
C MET A 110 -5.98 14.78 -2.17
N SER A 111 -6.48 15.75 -2.96
CA SER A 111 -7.51 15.47 -3.97
C SER A 111 -6.99 14.49 -5.04
N GLU A 112 -5.72 14.58 -5.40
CA GLU A 112 -5.09 13.68 -6.36
C GLU A 112 -5.10 12.24 -5.86
N TYR A 113 -4.89 12.04 -4.55
CA TYR A 113 -4.99 10.71 -3.94
C TYR A 113 -6.42 10.19 -4.00
N ALA A 114 -7.39 11.04 -3.70
CA ALA A 114 -8.81 10.64 -3.75
C ALA A 114 -9.20 10.15 -5.15
N GLU A 115 -8.69 10.82 -6.19
CA GLU A 115 -9.00 10.45 -7.59
C GLU A 115 -8.47 9.06 -7.96
N ILE A 116 -7.27 8.71 -7.51
CA ILE A 116 -6.66 7.42 -7.86
C ILE A 116 -7.06 6.29 -6.91
N SER A 117 -7.47 6.60 -5.69
CA SER A 117 -7.80 5.60 -4.68
C SER A 117 -8.98 4.72 -5.05
N VAL A 118 -9.85 5.18 -5.95
CA VAL A 118 -10.98 4.37 -6.44
C VAL A 118 -10.47 3.11 -7.16
N HIS A 119 -9.33 3.20 -7.83
CA HIS A 119 -8.72 2.06 -8.53
C HIS A 119 -8.10 1.07 -7.55
N ARG A 120 -7.54 1.57 -6.44
CA ARG A 120 -7.04 0.74 -5.35
C ARG A 120 -8.16 -0.11 -4.77
N SER A 121 -9.25 0.53 -4.37
CA SER A 121 -10.41 -0.14 -3.78
C SER A 121 -11.07 -1.11 -4.75
N ALA A 122 -11.12 -0.75 -6.02
CA ALA A 122 -11.70 -1.61 -7.06
C ALA A 122 -10.88 -2.88 -7.28
N GLY A 123 -9.57 -2.80 -7.13
CA GLY A 123 -8.66 -3.90 -7.44
C GLY A 123 -8.36 -4.84 -6.28
N LEU A 124 -8.48 -4.36 -5.03
CA LEU A 124 -8.06 -5.15 -3.86
C LEU A 124 -9.16 -6.04 -3.30
N ALA A 125 -8.85 -7.31 -3.15
CA ALA A 125 -9.65 -8.25 -2.35
C ALA A 125 -9.23 -8.17 -0.88
N GLY A 126 -7.97 -7.81 -0.62
CA GLY A 126 -7.48 -7.65 0.74
C GLY A 126 -6.04 -7.17 0.76
N GLN A 127 -5.60 -6.74 1.94
CA GLN A 127 -4.26 -6.19 2.12
C GLN A 127 -3.85 -6.29 3.58
N LEU A 128 -2.55 -6.41 3.80
CA LEU A 128 -1.92 -6.04 5.05
C LEU A 128 -1.01 -4.86 4.75
N ASN A 129 -1.03 -3.87 5.61
CA ASN A 129 -0.18 -2.69 5.50
C ASN A 129 0.56 -2.54 6.82
N ILE A 130 1.86 -2.78 6.80
CA ILE A 130 2.67 -2.93 8.01
C ILE A 130 3.70 -1.81 8.09
N GLU A 131 3.63 -1.01 9.15
CA GLU A 131 4.63 0.03 9.40
C GLU A 131 5.92 -0.60 9.87
N THR A 132 7.03 -0.20 9.26
CA THR A 132 8.38 -0.57 9.70
C THR A 132 9.23 0.68 9.81
N ILE A 133 10.23 0.63 10.67
CA ILE A 133 11.21 1.70 10.86
C ILE A 133 12.61 1.09 10.86
N ASN A 134 13.63 1.95 10.87
CA ASN A 134 15.03 1.52 10.91
C ASN A 134 15.40 0.59 9.74
N ALA A 135 14.87 0.88 8.58
CA ALA A 135 15.11 0.08 7.39
C ALA A 135 16.58 0.14 6.97
N SER A 136 17.09 -0.99 6.47
CA SER A 136 18.45 -1.10 5.97
C SER A 136 18.44 -1.89 4.66
N GLY A 137 19.48 -1.69 3.86
CA GLY A 137 19.60 -2.36 2.57
C GLY A 137 20.36 -1.49 1.60
N GLN A 138 21.09 -2.11 0.69
CA GLN A 138 21.90 -1.38 -0.28
C GLN A 138 21.06 -0.54 -1.23
N TRP A 139 19.95 -1.06 -1.71
CA TRP A 139 19.05 -0.34 -2.62
C TRP A 139 18.38 0.87 -1.96
N LEU A 140 18.20 0.85 -0.63
CA LEU A 140 17.71 2.01 0.10
C LEU A 140 18.74 3.14 0.12
N ARG A 141 20.02 2.80 0.23
CA ARG A 141 21.12 3.78 0.21
C ARG A 141 21.29 4.38 -1.18
N GLU A 142 21.17 3.58 -2.21
CA GLU A 142 21.21 4.04 -3.60
C GLU A 142 20.06 5.00 -3.89
N SER A 143 18.87 4.74 -3.35
CA SER A 143 17.71 5.61 -3.49
C SER A 143 17.87 6.95 -2.79
N ALA A 144 18.69 7.03 -1.73
CA ALA A 144 18.93 8.25 -0.95
C ALA A 144 19.94 9.20 -1.61
N GLU A 145 20.70 8.71 -2.59
CA GLU A 145 21.67 9.50 -3.37
C GLU A 145 20.96 10.15 -4.60
#